data_0d68806b06236c755e6aaf70848d172b
#
_entry.id   0d68806b06236c755e6aaf70848d172b
#
_cell.length_a   1.000
_cell.length_b   1.000
_cell.length_c   1.000
_cell.angle_alpha   90.00
_cell.angle_beta   90.00
_cell.angle_gamma   90.00
#
_symmetry.space_group_name_H-M   'P 1'
#
loop_
_entity.id
_entity.type
_entity.pdbx_description
1 polymer ?
#
loop_
_entity_poly.entity_id
_entity_poly.type
_entity_poly.pdbx_seq_one_letter_code
_entity_poly.pdbx_strand_id
1 'polypeptide(L)' 'MRLDKYLKVSRIIKRRTVAKEACENGRVAINDKVAKPSTDVKEGDIIEITFATRKLKAKIVNIAEHVRKI' A
#
# COMPACT_ATOMS: atom_id res chain seq x y z
N MET A 1 -7.36 5.51 -5.57
CA MET A 1 -7.14 5.50 -4.10
C MET A 1 -5.69 5.78 -3.81
N ARG A 2 -5.41 6.58 -2.82
CA ARG A 2 -4.03 6.87 -2.43
C ARG A 2 -3.37 5.64 -1.83
N LEU A 3 -2.08 5.52 -2.06
CA LEU A 3 -1.31 4.38 -1.57
C LEU A 3 -1.37 4.26 -0.05
N ASP A 4 -1.19 5.37 0.67
CA ASP A 4 -1.21 5.31 2.13
C ASP A 4 -2.58 4.84 2.64
N LYS A 5 -3.64 5.28 1.99
CA LYS A 5 -4.98 4.85 2.38
C LYS A 5 -5.18 3.37 2.06
N TYR A 6 -4.69 2.92 0.91
CA TYR A 6 -4.82 1.52 0.55
C TYR A 6 -4.12 0.61 1.56
N LEU A 7 -2.93 1.00 1.99
CA LEU A 7 -2.18 0.22 2.96
C LEU A 7 -2.95 0.04 4.26
N LYS A 8 -3.65 1.07 4.69
CA LYS A 8 -4.46 0.97 5.90
C LYS A 8 -5.74 0.18 5.66
N VAL A 9 -6.44 0.45 4.57
CA VAL A 9 -7.71 -0.21 4.29
C VAL A 9 -7.52 -1.71 4.10
N SER A 10 -6.43 -2.11 3.46
CA SER A 10 -6.13 -3.51 3.24
C SER A 10 -5.56 -4.19 4.47
N ARG A 11 -5.29 -3.41 5.53
CA ARG A 11 -4.72 -3.90 6.77
C ARG A 11 -3.31 -4.43 6.63
N ILE A 12 -2.64 -4.09 5.56
CA ILE A 12 -1.23 -4.42 5.43
C ILE A 12 -0.46 -3.65 6.49
N ILE A 13 -0.81 -2.39 6.68
CA ILE A 13 -0.27 -1.56 7.76
C ILE A 13 -1.46 -1.02 8.54
N LYS A 14 -1.47 -1.27 9.84
CA LYS A 14 -2.63 -0.93 10.66
C LYS A 14 -2.83 0.56 10.86
N ARG A 15 -1.75 1.33 10.86
CA ARG A 15 -1.82 2.77 11.14
C ARG A 15 -1.45 3.55 9.90
N ARG A 16 -2.30 4.51 9.55
CA ARG A 16 -2.07 5.30 8.35
C ARG A 16 -0.80 6.14 8.45
N THR A 17 -0.48 6.63 9.65
CA THR A 17 0.75 7.38 9.82
C THR A 17 1.98 6.54 9.53
N VAL A 18 1.96 5.28 9.95
CA VAL A 18 3.06 4.35 9.67
C VAL A 18 3.14 4.07 8.18
N ALA A 19 1.99 3.92 7.53
CA ALA A 19 1.95 3.70 6.09
C ALA A 19 2.56 4.89 5.36
N LYS A 20 2.19 6.09 5.78
CA LYS A 20 2.73 7.29 5.17
C LYS A 20 4.24 7.37 5.33
N GLU A 21 4.73 7.07 6.54
CA GLU A 21 6.17 7.10 6.79
C GLU A 21 6.90 6.08 5.96
N ALA A 22 6.34 4.87 5.82
CA ALA A 22 6.97 3.85 5.00
C ALA A 22 7.11 4.31 3.56
N CYS A 23 6.07 4.93 3.03
CA CYS A 23 6.13 5.46 1.67
C CYS A 23 7.17 6.58 1.56
N GLU A 24 7.20 7.47 2.54
CA GLU A 24 8.13 8.59 2.51
C GLU A 24 9.59 8.13 2.61
N ASN A 25 9.81 7.01 3.25
CA ASN A 25 11.14 6.44 3.39
C ASN A 25 11.54 5.54 2.22
N GLY A 26 10.72 5.49 1.18
CA GLY A 26 11.04 4.71 0.00
C GLY A 26 10.92 3.21 0.19
N ARG A 27 10.15 2.77 1.18
CA ARG A 27 10.02 1.36 1.48
C ARG A 27 8.85 0.70 0.77
N VAL A 28 8.05 1.47 0.06
CA VAL A 28 6.89 0.94 -0.65
C VAL A 28 7.07 1.23 -2.13
N ALA A 29 6.90 0.20 -2.95
CA ALA A 29 7.01 0.33 -4.39
C ALA A 29 5.75 -0.20 -5.05
N ILE A 30 5.40 0.40 -6.17
CA ILE A 30 4.29 -0.04 -7.01
C ILE A 30 4.86 -0.36 -8.38
N ASN A 31 4.65 -1.61 -8.80
CA ASN A 31 5.14 -2.07 -10.10
C ASN A 31 6.64 -1.80 -10.24
N ASP A 32 7.39 -2.12 -9.18
CA ASP A 32 8.84 -2.00 -9.12
C ASP A 32 9.36 -0.56 -9.11
N LYS A 33 8.49 0.40 -8.82
CA LYS A 33 8.91 1.79 -8.69
C LYS A 33 8.56 2.30 -7.31
N VAL A 34 9.52 2.93 -6.65
CA VAL A 34 9.26 3.54 -5.34
C VAL A 34 8.13 4.54 -5.48
N ALA A 35 7.16 4.44 -4.59
CA ALA A 35 5.95 5.25 -4.65
C ALA A 35 5.84 6.16 -3.44
N LYS A 36 5.16 7.28 -3.63
CA LYS A 36 4.90 8.24 -2.55
C LYS A 36 3.56 7.93 -1.90
N PRO A 37 3.32 8.46 -0.69
CA PRO A 37 2.04 8.21 -0.02
C PRO A 37 0.83 8.62 -0.85
N SER A 38 0.99 9.66 -1.65
CA SER A 38 -0.11 10.18 -2.49
C SER A 38 -0.24 9.46 -3.82
N THR A 39 0.64 8.51 -4.11
CA THR A 39 0.58 7.77 -5.36
C THR A 39 -0.77 7.07 -5.47
N ASP A 40 -1.39 7.17 -6.63
CA ASP A 40 -2.67 6.53 -6.88
C ASP A 40 -2.44 5.07 -7.24
N VAL A 41 -3.20 4.18 -6.61
CA VAL A 41 -3.09 2.75 -6.87
C VAL A 41 -4.40 2.23 -7.41
N LYS A 42 -4.32 1.13 -8.17
CA LYS A 42 -5.50 0.54 -8.80
C LYS A 42 -5.34 -0.96 -8.89
N GLU A 43 -6.43 -1.61 -9.19
CA GLU A 43 -6.42 -3.06 -9.35
C GLU A 43 -5.43 -3.46 -10.44
N GLY A 44 -4.72 -4.52 -10.16
CA GLY A 44 -3.70 -5.02 -11.07
C GLY A 44 -2.29 -4.55 -10.71
N ASP A 45 -2.18 -3.51 -9.90
CA ASP A 45 -0.87 -3.04 -9.48
C ASP A 45 -0.21 -4.04 -8.53
N ILE A 46 1.11 -4.12 -8.60
CA ILE A 46 1.89 -4.96 -7.69
C ILE A 46 2.51 -4.06 -6.65
N ILE A 47 2.16 -4.28 -5.40
CA ILE A 47 2.70 -3.51 -4.30
C ILE A 47 3.81 -4.31 -3.62
N GLU A 48 4.90 -3.65 -3.30
CA GLU A 48 6.00 -4.27 -2.59
C GLU A 48 6.39 -3.40 -1.43
N ILE A 49 6.45 -3.99 -0.23
CA ILE A 49 6.79 -3.26 0.98
C ILE A 49 8.03 -3.90 1.58
N THR A 50 9.04 -3.08 1.84
CA THR A 50 10.29 -3.55 2.45
C THR A 50 10.23 -3.27 3.94
N PHE A 51 10.26 -4.34 4.71
CA PHE A 51 10.44 -4.25 6.15
C PHE A 51 11.91 -4.61 6.43
N ALA A 52 12.46 -4.08 7.47
CA ALA A 52 13.83 -4.30 7.90
C ALA A 52 14.60 -5.40 7.14
N THR A 53 14.23 -6.67 7.35
CA THR A 53 14.91 -7.80 6.71
C THR A 53 14.01 -8.59 5.78
N ARG A 54 12.79 -8.08 5.52
CA ARG A 54 11.80 -8.83 4.77
C ARG A 54 11.16 -7.95 3.71
N LYS A 55 10.66 -8.60 2.67
CA LYS A 55 9.84 -7.92 1.68
C LYS A 55 8.51 -8.62 1.58
N LEU A 56 7.46 -7.83 1.51
CA LEU A 56 6.12 -8.32 1.26
C LEU A 56 5.71 -7.86 -0.13
N LYS A 57 5.31 -8.80 -0.97
CA LYS A 57 4.86 -8.47 -2.31
C LYS A 57 3.46 -9.01 -2.50
N ALA A 58 2.57 -8.18 -2.99
CA ALA A 58 1.18 -8.56 -3.16
C ALA A 58 0.60 -7.86 -4.37
N LYS A 59 -0.38 -8.51 -4.98
CA LYS A 59 -1.10 -7.91 -6.10
C LYS A 59 -2.39 -7.31 -5.60
N ILE A 60 -2.69 -6.11 -6.05
CA ILE A 60 -3.93 -5.44 -5.70
C ILE A 60 -5.04 -6.01 -6.57
N VAL A 61 -5.93 -6.80 -5.97
CA VAL A 61 -7.00 -7.44 -6.74
C VAL A 61 -8.35 -6.76 -6.53
N ASN A 62 -8.48 -5.96 -5.48
CA ASN A 62 -9.75 -5.30 -5.20
C ASN A 62 -9.48 -4.03 -4.41
N ILE A 63 -9.88 -2.90 -4.98
CA ILE A 63 -9.77 -1.63 -4.28
C ILE A 63 -11.15 -1.21 -3.85
N ALA A 64 -11.49 -1.49 -2.62
CA ALA A 64 -12.75 -1.08 -2.03
C ALA A 64 -12.45 -0.19 -0.85
N GLU A 65 -13.04 0.99 -0.85
CA GLU A 65 -12.82 1.90 0.28
C GLU A 65 -13.59 1.47 1.49
N HIS A 66 -14.57 0.63 1.31
CA HIS A 66 -15.35 0.15 2.42
C HIS A 66 -15.78 -1.26 2.11
N VAL A 67 -16.04 -1.95 3.15
CA VAL A 67 -16.55 -3.28 3.03
C VAL A 67 -18.03 -3.14 2.96
N ARG A 68 -18.58 -3.70 2.11
CA ARG A 68 -19.92 -3.73 2.05
C ARG A 68 -20.58 -4.53 2.97
N LYS A 69 -20.97 -4.65 3.50
CA LYS A 69 -21.41 -5.29 4.21
C LYS A 69 -22.31 -5.99 4.19
N ILE A 70 -22.30 -6.39 4.15
CA ILE A 70 -23.15 -7.18 3.99
C ILE A 70 -24.07 -7.21 4.51
#